data_cb996215a955c02669027af2312cc429
#
_entry.id   cb996215a955c02669027af2312cc429
#
_cell.length_a   1.000
_cell.length_b   1.000
_cell.length_c   1.000
_cell.angle_alpha   90.00
_cell.angle_beta   90.00
_cell.angle_gamma   90.00
#
_symmetry.space_group_name_H-M   'P 1'
#
loop_
_entity.id
_entity.type
_entity.pdbx_description
1 polymer ?
#
loop_
_entity_poly.entity_id
_entity_poly.type
_entity_poly.pdbx_seq_one_letter_code
_entity_poly.pdbx_strand_id
1 'polypeptide(L)'
;MKTRSSSDLTLGALLGDFRLLLTLFIGFRLLLLLAYQPVYTQGVERGVSAGGDLFYYYLLGGFSADGLLPFRDWWSEFPPIPHFLTVILYQATARAGYSGFAMLYGLLMLAFDLGNLILMRRMGRRLYGANTGMALAWIYALMIAPTVFIWWNFEPMVAFVLLLSLAALLGKRETRSALWAGVGALIKFTPALILGAVWRFRAPARALRYTAIVAAVFGSVYGLLFAQNATMTLPSLTAQFNKSSYQTVWALLDGNYRTGNFGTPQERLDPANANVLTGNPSVIPGIVRLGIAAAVGLFVFARARRFDDKGLVAFVTITLLIFFLQAQGWSPQWLVQIIPLVLLCFPTRDGVTAVVLLSAVTFAEYPFLWLRTGDIGGAMSGALVTPFVILVLARTTILVGLCVGLYRRLREEAVIRTED
;
A
#
# COMPACT_ATOMS: atom_id res chain seq x y z
N MET A 1 -26.93 44.35 -14.56
CA MET A 1 -26.88 42.91 -14.62
C MET A 1 -25.86 42.54 -15.71
N LYS A 2 -24.59 42.18 -15.35
CA LYS A 2 -23.61 41.75 -16.35
C LYS A 2 -23.95 40.32 -16.75
N THR A 3 -24.43 40.16 -17.97
CA THR A 3 -24.56 38.83 -18.59
C THR A 3 -23.19 38.16 -18.58
N ARG A 4 -23.01 37.12 -17.76
CA ARG A 4 -21.87 36.22 -17.90
C ARG A 4 -22.00 35.59 -19.29
N SER A 5 -21.13 36.00 -20.22
CA SER A 5 -20.94 35.26 -21.47
C SER A 5 -20.68 33.81 -21.09
N SER A 6 -21.46 32.91 -21.61
CA SER A 6 -21.16 31.48 -21.56
C SER A 6 -19.87 31.31 -22.36
N SER A 7 -18.71 31.35 -21.65
CA SER A 7 -17.45 30.96 -22.26
C SER A 7 -17.63 29.52 -22.66
N ASP A 8 -17.49 29.21 -23.95
CA ASP A 8 -17.55 27.85 -24.47
C ASP A 8 -16.62 26.96 -23.63
N LEU A 9 -17.18 25.88 -23.09
CA LEU A 9 -16.44 24.91 -22.29
C LEU A 9 -15.38 24.26 -23.19
N THR A 10 -14.16 24.72 -23.10
CA THR A 10 -13.05 24.07 -23.80
C THR A 10 -12.60 22.84 -23.03
N LEU A 11 -12.13 21.82 -23.75
CA LEU A 11 -11.58 20.60 -23.15
C LEU A 11 -10.45 20.92 -22.15
N GLY A 12 -9.61 21.91 -22.47
CA GLY A 12 -8.55 22.37 -21.57
C GLY A 12 -9.07 22.96 -20.26
N ALA A 13 -10.17 23.71 -20.30
CA ALA A 13 -10.81 24.25 -19.10
C ALA A 13 -11.40 23.12 -18.23
N LEU A 14 -12.05 22.14 -18.85
CA LEU A 14 -12.60 20.96 -18.13
C LEU A 14 -11.51 20.11 -17.51
N LEU A 15 -10.46 19.77 -18.25
CA LEU A 15 -9.35 18.98 -17.73
C LEU A 15 -8.53 19.73 -16.67
N GLY A 16 -8.53 21.06 -16.69
CA GLY A 16 -7.92 21.92 -15.67
C GLY A 16 -8.73 22.06 -14.39
N ASP A 17 -10.02 21.73 -14.41
CA ASP A 17 -10.90 21.88 -13.25
C ASP A 17 -10.77 20.69 -12.28
N PHE A 18 -10.14 20.97 -11.13
CA PHE A 18 -9.97 19.95 -10.10
C PHE A 18 -11.29 19.58 -9.39
N ARG A 19 -12.26 20.46 -9.34
CA ARG A 19 -13.57 20.15 -8.74
C ARG A 19 -14.31 19.14 -9.60
N LEU A 20 -14.26 19.32 -10.92
CA LEU A 20 -14.80 18.34 -11.85
C LEU A 20 -14.11 16.99 -11.70
N LEU A 21 -12.78 16.95 -11.63
CA LEU A 21 -12.05 15.70 -11.40
C LEU A 21 -12.48 15.02 -10.08
N LEU A 22 -12.62 15.78 -8.99
CA LEU A 22 -13.09 15.24 -7.71
C LEU A 22 -14.50 14.65 -7.82
N THR A 23 -15.41 15.34 -8.48
CA THR A 23 -16.79 14.87 -8.69
C THR A 23 -16.80 13.55 -9.47
N LEU A 24 -16.06 13.50 -10.58
CA LEU A 24 -15.95 12.29 -11.41
C LEU A 24 -15.28 11.14 -10.64
N PHE A 25 -14.21 11.43 -9.89
CA PHE A 25 -13.50 10.46 -9.09
C PHE A 25 -14.41 9.82 -8.02
N ILE A 26 -15.10 10.64 -7.25
CA ILE A 26 -16.02 10.19 -6.20
C ILE A 26 -17.20 9.44 -6.82
N GLY A 27 -17.86 10.03 -7.82
CA GLY A 27 -19.04 9.45 -8.45
C GLY A 27 -18.74 8.08 -9.07
N PHE A 28 -17.65 7.97 -9.83
CA PHE A 28 -17.25 6.71 -10.46
C PHE A 28 -16.94 5.61 -9.43
N ARG A 29 -16.20 5.96 -8.38
CA ARG A 29 -15.84 4.99 -7.32
C ARG A 29 -17.03 4.60 -6.45
N LEU A 30 -17.95 5.52 -6.17
CA LEU A 30 -19.20 5.19 -5.50
C LEU A 30 -20.05 4.22 -6.32
N LEU A 31 -20.18 4.44 -7.63
CA LEU A 31 -20.90 3.53 -8.50
C LEU A 31 -20.25 2.15 -8.54
N LEU A 32 -18.92 2.07 -8.60
CA LEU A 32 -18.21 0.80 -8.53
C LEU A 32 -18.37 0.13 -7.16
N LEU A 33 -18.30 0.88 -6.07
CA LEU A 33 -18.54 0.37 -4.72
C LEU A 33 -19.92 -0.26 -4.62
N LEU A 34 -20.96 0.43 -5.10
CA LEU A 34 -22.32 -0.06 -5.12
C LEU A 34 -22.48 -1.31 -6.01
N ALA A 35 -21.81 -1.35 -7.17
CA ALA A 35 -21.93 -2.44 -8.12
C ALA A 35 -21.23 -3.73 -7.66
N TYR A 36 -20.11 -3.59 -6.93
CA TYR A 36 -19.24 -4.74 -6.60
C TYR A 36 -19.27 -5.15 -5.13
N GLN A 37 -19.93 -4.41 -4.26
CA GLN A 37 -20.13 -4.81 -2.87
C GLN A 37 -21.40 -5.64 -2.70
N PRO A 38 -21.47 -6.54 -1.70
CA PRO A 38 -22.65 -7.36 -1.43
C PRO A 38 -23.79 -6.56 -0.76
N VAL A 39 -24.09 -5.36 -1.28
CA VAL A 39 -25.07 -4.43 -0.70
C VAL A 39 -26.50 -4.86 -1.00
N TYR A 40 -26.71 -5.39 -2.21
CA TYR A 40 -28.06 -5.71 -2.70
C TYR A 40 -28.43 -7.20 -2.61
N THR A 41 -27.47 -8.07 -2.33
CA THR A 41 -27.71 -9.52 -2.32
C THR A 41 -27.01 -10.12 -1.13
N GLN A 42 -27.75 -10.35 -0.06
CA GLN A 42 -27.23 -11.02 1.14
C GLN A 42 -26.71 -12.42 0.79
N GLY A 43 -25.53 -12.76 1.32
CA GLY A 43 -24.93 -14.09 1.15
C GLY A 43 -24.33 -14.35 -0.24
N VAL A 44 -24.39 -13.41 -1.18
CA VAL A 44 -23.73 -13.55 -2.48
C VAL A 44 -22.55 -12.59 -2.57
N GLU A 45 -21.37 -13.17 -2.59
CA GLU A 45 -20.15 -12.45 -2.92
C GLU A 45 -20.08 -12.17 -4.41
N ARG A 46 -19.75 -10.97 -4.82
CA ARG A 46 -19.70 -10.56 -6.22
C ARG A 46 -18.37 -10.01 -6.62
N GLY A 47 -17.89 -10.46 -7.78
CA GLY A 47 -16.71 -9.92 -8.44
C GLY A 47 -15.46 -10.01 -7.60
N VAL A 48 -14.61 -9.01 -7.78
CA VAL A 48 -13.27 -8.95 -7.18
C VAL A 48 -13.29 -8.68 -5.67
N SER A 49 -14.39 -8.20 -5.12
CA SER A 49 -14.57 -7.95 -3.68
C SER A 49 -15.19 -9.11 -2.93
N ALA A 50 -15.47 -10.21 -3.64
CA ALA A 50 -16.04 -11.43 -3.06
C ALA A 50 -15.02 -12.09 -2.13
N GLY A 51 -15.29 -12.15 -0.84
CA GLY A 51 -14.46 -12.80 0.15
C GLY A 51 -13.10 -12.13 0.38
N GLY A 52 -12.06 -12.92 0.47
CA GLY A 52 -10.70 -12.46 0.67
C GLY A 52 -10.52 -11.65 1.96
N ASP A 53 -9.62 -10.68 1.92
CA ASP A 53 -9.22 -9.87 3.09
C ASP A 53 -10.41 -9.17 3.76
N LEU A 54 -11.35 -8.62 2.97
CA LEU A 54 -12.47 -7.85 3.52
C LEU A 54 -13.42 -8.72 4.35
N PHE A 55 -13.76 -9.91 3.84
CA PHE A 55 -14.59 -10.85 4.57
C PHE A 55 -13.87 -11.39 5.80
N TYR A 56 -12.58 -11.66 5.67
CA TYR A 56 -11.74 -12.08 6.80
C TYR A 56 -11.71 -11.02 7.91
N TYR A 57 -11.57 -9.73 7.57
CA TYR A 57 -11.66 -8.66 8.56
C TYR A 57 -13.03 -8.59 9.24
N TYR A 58 -14.11 -8.81 8.49
CA TYR A 58 -15.45 -8.90 9.08
C TYR A 58 -15.54 -10.02 10.12
N LEU A 59 -15.03 -11.21 9.80
CA LEU A 59 -15.02 -12.35 10.72
C LEU A 59 -14.17 -12.08 11.97
N LEU A 60 -13.00 -11.45 11.81
CA LEU A 60 -12.16 -11.04 12.96
C LEU A 60 -12.85 -9.97 13.81
N GLY A 61 -13.54 -9.01 13.18
CA GLY A 61 -14.35 -8.03 13.88
C GLY A 61 -15.45 -8.66 14.70
N GLY A 62 -15.99 -9.79 14.21
CA GLY A 62 -17.01 -10.59 14.84
C GLY A 62 -16.65 -11.09 16.24
N PHE A 63 -15.38 -11.34 16.51
CA PHE A 63 -14.92 -11.70 17.85
C PHE A 63 -15.28 -10.66 18.93
N SER A 64 -15.45 -9.41 18.54
CA SER A 64 -15.88 -8.36 19.47
C SER A 64 -17.33 -8.50 19.95
N ALA A 65 -18.17 -9.29 19.28
CA ALA A 65 -19.52 -9.62 19.76
C ALA A 65 -19.47 -10.50 21.01
N ASP A 66 -18.40 -11.31 21.15
CA ASP A 66 -18.12 -12.15 22.31
C ASP A 66 -17.20 -11.47 23.32
N GLY A 67 -16.97 -10.17 23.16
CA GLY A 67 -16.10 -9.35 24.03
C GLY A 67 -14.60 -9.57 23.83
N LEU A 68 -14.19 -10.29 22.77
CA LEU A 68 -12.78 -10.55 22.45
C LEU A 68 -12.16 -9.41 21.66
N LEU A 69 -10.99 -8.92 22.09
CA LEU A 69 -10.32 -7.77 21.51
C LEU A 69 -8.97 -8.15 20.89
N PRO A 70 -8.55 -7.45 19.79
CA PRO A 70 -7.27 -7.67 19.17
C PRO A 70 -6.10 -7.43 20.14
N PHE A 71 -5.06 -8.24 20.05
CA PHE A 71 -3.84 -8.22 20.85
C PHE A 71 -4.03 -8.48 22.35
N ARG A 72 -5.25 -8.62 22.80
CA ARG A 72 -5.61 -9.10 24.13
C ARG A 72 -6.01 -10.58 24.10
N ASP A 73 -6.94 -10.92 23.20
CA ASP A 73 -7.58 -12.23 23.15
C ASP A 73 -7.26 -12.97 21.84
N TRP A 74 -6.86 -12.25 20.78
CA TRP A 74 -6.45 -12.82 19.51
C TRP A 74 -5.29 -12.04 18.89
N TRP A 75 -4.43 -12.77 18.17
CA TRP A 75 -3.22 -12.23 17.53
C TRP A 75 -3.44 -11.88 16.06
N SER A 76 -2.60 -10.97 15.55
CA SER A 76 -2.50 -10.65 14.14
C SER A 76 -1.04 -10.54 13.69
N GLU A 77 -0.82 -10.73 12.39
CA GLU A 77 0.45 -10.48 11.73
C GLU A 77 0.62 -9.02 11.28
N PHE A 78 -0.37 -8.18 11.47
CA PHE A 78 -0.33 -6.75 11.13
C PHE A 78 -0.31 -5.90 12.39
N PRO A 79 0.21 -4.64 12.31
CA PRO A 79 0.12 -3.67 13.38
C PRO A 79 -1.33 -3.34 13.79
N PRO A 80 -1.53 -2.67 14.93
CA PRO A 80 -2.82 -2.65 15.63
C PRO A 80 -3.94 -1.84 14.97
N ILE A 81 -3.65 -0.71 14.31
CA ILE A 81 -4.71 0.23 13.86
C ILE A 81 -5.75 -0.44 12.95
N PRO A 82 -5.40 -1.25 11.92
CA PRO A 82 -6.39 -1.88 11.07
C PRO A 82 -7.37 -2.78 11.84
N HIS A 83 -6.89 -3.48 12.87
CA HIS A 83 -7.71 -4.43 13.62
C HIS A 83 -8.65 -3.74 14.61
N PHE A 84 -8.20 -2.70 15.29
CA PHE A 84 -9.11 -1.88 16.11
C PHE A 84 -10.14 -1.16 15.23
N LEU A 85 -9.74 -0.68 14.04
CA LEU A 85 -10.67 -0.12 13.06
C LEU A 85 -11.71 -1.16 12.63
N THR A 86 -11.28 -2.38 12.34
CA THR A 86 -12.17 -3.51 11.98
C THR A 86 -13.21 -3.77 13.08
N VAL A 87 -12.81 -3.79 14.35
CA VAL A 87 -13.72 -3.93 15.48
C VAL A 87 -14.73 -2.78 15.54
N ILE A 88 -14.26 -1.53 15.40
CA ILE A 88 -15.14 -0.34 15.40
C ILE A 88 -16.17 -0.42 14.29
N LEU A 89 -15.74 -0.76 13.07
CA LEU A 89 -16.63 -0.87 11.91
C LEU A 89 -17.63 -2.03 12.06
N TYR A 90 -17.20 -3.17 12.59
CA TYR A 90 -18.08 -4.30 12.89
C TYR A 90 -19.18 -3.91 13.87
N GLN A 91 -18.81 -3.30 14.99
CA GLN A 91 -19.78 -2.86 16.02
C GLN A 91 -20.74 -1.79 15.47
N ALA A 92 -20.23 -0.83 14.68
CA ALA A 92 -21.05 0.20 14.05
C ALA A 92 -22.07 -0.37 13.03
N THR A 93 -21.81 -1.54 12.47
CA THR A 93 -22.64 -2.17 11.44
C THR A 93 -23.26 -3.49 11.88
N ALA A 94 -23.26 -3.81 13.18
CA ALA A 94 -23.72 -5.08 13.71
C ALA A 94 -25.13 -5.47 13.24
N ARG A 95 -26.05 -4.50 13.11
CA ARG A 95 -27.43 -4.73 12.64
C ARG A 95 -27.53 -4.92 11.12
N ALA A 96 -26.56 -4.41 10.36
CA ALA A 96 -26.57 -4.46 8.89
C ALA A 96 -25.73 -5.65 8.34
N GLY A 97 -25.07 -6.41 9.20
CA GLY A 97 -24.26 -7.56 8.84
C GLY A 97 -23.09 -7.24 7.92
N TYR A 98 -22.64 -8.24 7.17
CA TYR A 98 -21.48 -8.10 6.29
C TYR A 98 -21.65 -7.02 5.22
N SER A 99 -22.85 -6.87 4.63
CA SER A 99 -23.11 -5.84 3.62
C SER A 99 -22.91 -4.44 4.17
N GLY A 100 -23.37 -4.18 5.39
CA GLY A 100 -23.16 -2.89 6.06
C GLY A 100 -21.71 -2.65 6.39
N PHE A 101 -20.99 -3.67 6.89
CA PHE A 101 -19.56 -3.60 7.15
C PHE A 101 -18.77 -3.29 5.87
N ALA A 102 -19.01 -4.05 4.78
CA ALA A 102 -18.33 -3.88 3.51
C ALA A 102 -18.55 -2.47 2.92
N MET A 103 -19.79 -1.95 3.02
CA MET A 103 -20.13 -0.61 2.57
C MET A 103 -19.38 0.46 3.38
N LEU A 104 -19.43 0.40 4.70
CA LEU A 104 -18.80 1.40 5.56
C LEU A 104 -17.27 1.34 5.44
N TYR A 105 -16.70 0.14 5.37
CA TYR A 105 -15.27 -0.06 5.11
C TYR A 105 -14.85 0.53 3.76
N GLY A 106 -15.60 0.22 2.69
CA GLY A 106 -15.34 0.75 1.35
C GLY A 106 -15.42 2.27 1.27
N LEU A 107 -16.44 2.89 1.91
CA LEU A 107 -16.56 4.35 2.00
C LEU A 107 -15.38 4.98 2.74
N LEU A 108 -14.93 4.36 3.83
CA LEU A 108 -13.75 4.82 4.56
C LEU A 108 -12.48 4.73 3.71
N MET A 109 -12.28 3.61 3.00
CA MET A 109 -11.13 3.46 2.10
C MET A 109 -11.20 4.43 0.92
N LEU A 110 -12.39 4.72 0.39
CA LEU A 110 -12.59 5.75 -0.62
C LEU A 110 -12.20 7.15 -0.10
N ALA A 111 -12.49 7.47 1.16
CA ALA A 111 -12.06 8.75 1.75
C ALA A 111 -10.53 8.87 1.81
N PHE A 112 -9.82 7.80 2.15
CA PHE A 112 -8.35 7.76 2.09
C PHE A 112 -7.82 7.86 0.66
N ASP A 113 -8.45 7.17 -0.31
CA ASP A 113 -8.06 7.24 -1.72
C ASP A 113 -8.28 8.65 -2.31
N LEU A 114 -9.35 9.32 -1.92
CA LEU A 114 -9.58 10.73 -2.23
C LEU A 114 -8.45 11.62 -1.65
N GLY A 115 -8.03 11.33 -0.43
CA GLY A 115 -6.86 11.96 0.19
C GLY A 115 -5.58 11.72 -0.61
N ASN A 116 -5.37 10.52 -1.13
CA ASN A 116 -4.26 10.18 -2.01
C ASN A 116 -4.26 11.00 -3.29
N LEU A 117 -5.42 11.12 -3.95
CA LEU A 117 -5.59 11.97 -5.15
C LEU A 117 -5.21 13.43 -4.88
N ILE A 118 -5.70 13.99 -3.76
CA ILE A 118 -5.41 15.38 -3.37
C ILE A 118 -3.91 15.57 -3.11
N LEU A 119 -3.28 14.63 -2.40
CA LEU A 119 -1.84 14.66 -2.11
C LEU A 119 -1.01 14.51 -3.38
N MET A 120 -1.38 13.61 -4.29
CA MET A 120 -0.75 13.44 -5.60
C MET A 120 -0.72 14.76 -6.37
N ARG A 121 -1.88 15.41 -6.51
CA ARG A 121 -1.96 16.72 -7.18
C ARG A 121 -1.09 17.78 -6.50
N ARG A 122 -1.14 17.88 -5.16
CA ARG A 122 -0.37 18.87 -4.39
C ARG A 122 1.13 18.65 -4.53
N MET A 123 1.58 17.41 -4.42
CA MET A 123 2.99 17.05 -4.55
C MET A 123 3.47 17.22 -5.99
N GLY A 124 2.69 16.77 -6.98
CA GLY A 124 2.99 16.96 -8.39
C GLY A 124 3.11 18.44 -8.76
N ARG A 125 2.19 19.28 -8.25
CA ARG A 125 2.25 20.73 -8.43
C ARG A 125 3.51 21.35 -7.81
N ARG A 126 3.91 20.90 -6.63
CA ARG A 126 5.12 21.37 -5.96
C ARG A 126 6.38 20.99 -6.72
N LEU A 127 6.47 19.76 -7.22
CA LEU A 127 7.66 19.22 -7.86
C LEU A 127 7.83 19.66 -9.33
N TYR A 128 6.72 19.91 -10.05
CA TYR A 128 6.71 20.04 -11.50
C TYR A 128 5.80 21.14 -12.05
N GLY A 129 5.09 21.88 -11.19
CA GLY A 129 4.15 22.93 -11.60
C GLY A 129 2.69 22.44 -11.71
N ALA A 130 1.78 23.40 -11.91
CA ALA A 130 0.34 23.19 -11.81
C ALA A 130 -0.21 22.19 -12.83
N ASN A 131 0.22 22.31 -14.08
CA ASN A 131 -0.26 21.46 -15.18
C ASN A 131 0.16 19.99 -14.98
N THR A 132 1.41 19.74 -14.59
CA THR A 132 1.88 18.39 -14.30
C THR A 132 1.17 17.81 -13.07
N GLY A 133 0.96 18.62 -12.03
CA GLY A 133 0.19 18.18 -10.87
C GLY A 133 -1.24 17.77 -11.21
N MET A 134 -1.88 18.48 -12.14
CA MET A 134 -3.22 18.14 -12.61
C MET A 134 -3.23 16.89 -13.50
N ALA A 135 -2.25 16.76 -14.42
CA ALA A 135 -2.10 15.58 -15.26
C ALA A 135 -1.86 14.32 -14.43
N LEU A 136 -0.98 14.37 -13.42
CA LEU A 136 -0.76 13.24 -12.50
C LEU A 136 -2.01 12.86 -11.72
N ALA A 137 -2.83 13.84 -11.32
CA ALA A 137 -4.09 13.56 -10.64
C ALA A 137 -5.08 12.83 -11.57
N TRP A 138 -5.20 13.24 -12.84
CA TRP A 138 -6.01 12.54 -13.83
C TRP A 138 -5.53 11.12 -14.08
N ILE A 139 -4.21 10.95 -14.26
CA ILE A 139 -3.63 9.61 -14.48
C ILE A 139 -3.92 8.71 -13.27
N TYR A 140 -3.69 9.19 -12.04
CA TYR A 140 -4.02 8.44 -10.84
C TYR A 140 -5.50 8.06 -10.76
N ALA A 141 -6.40 9.01 -11.08
CA ALA A 141 -7.84 8.79 -11.06
C ALA A 141 -8.30 7.68 -12.02
N LEU A 142 -7.61 7.56 -13.17
CA LEU A 142 -7.92 6.59 -14.23
C LEU A 142 -7.20 5.25 -14.06
N MET A 143 -6.27 5.12 -13.11
CA MET A 143 -5.56 3.85 -12.88
C MET A 143 -6.49 2.78 -12.29
N ILE A 144 -6.45 1.58 -12.87
CA ILE A 144 -7.28 0.44 -12.46
C ILE A 144 -6.91 -0.04 -11.06
N ALA A 145 -5.62 -0.12 -10.72
CA ALA A 145 -5.17 -0.71 -9.47
C ALA A 145 -5.73 0.01 -8.23
N PRO A 146 -5.63 1.35 -8.07
CA PRO A 146 -6.30 2.02 -6.96
C PRO A 146 -7.82 1.82 -6.98
N THR A 147 -8.43 1.75 -8.18
CA THR A 147 -9.87 1.59 -8.31
C THR A 147 -10.36 0.22 -7.87
N VAL A 148 -9.62 -0.85 -8.20
CA VAL A 148 -10.02 -2.23 -7.91
C VAL A 148 -9.65 -2.66 -6.49
N PHE A 149 -8.48 -2.25 -5.99
CA PHE A 149 -7.95 -2.75 -4.73
C PHE A 149 -8.28 -1.90 -3.49
N ILE A 150 -8.96 -0.76 -3.64
CA ILE A 150 -9.23 0.16 -2.52
C ILE A 150 -10.17 -0.39 -1.46
N TRP A 151 -11.10 -1.27 -1.82
CA TRP A 151 -12.11 -1.78 -0.89
C TRP A 151 -11.90 -3.20 -0.40
N TRP A 152 -10.74 -3.79 -0.68
CA TRP A 152 -10.41 -5.13 -0.16
C TRP A 152 -9.68 -5.11 1.16
N ASN A 153 -8.93 -4.04 1.37
CA ASN A 153 -7.97 -3.96 2.47
C ASN A 153 -7.65 -2.51 2.81
N PHE A 154 -6.82 -2.32 3.81
CA PHE A 154 -6.46 -1.00 4.33
C PHE A 154 -5.30 -0.30 3.57
N GLU A 155 -4.87 -0.77 2.40
CA GLU A 155 -3.77 -0.14 1.65
C GLU A 155 -4.00 1.33 1.26
N PRO A 156 -5.23 1.80 0.93
CA PRO A 156 -5.47 3.22 0.72
C PRO A 156 -5.10 4.08 1.92
N MET A 157 -5.34 3.58 3.14
CA MET A 157 -4.95 4.25 4.38
C MET A 157 -3.43 4.26 4.55
N VAL A 158 -2.74 3.15 4.24
CA VAL A 158 -1.27 3.07 4.27
C VAL A 158 -0.65 4.07 3.29
N ALA A 159 -1.12 4.08 2.04
CA ALA A 159 -0.67 5.02 1.01
C ALA A 159 -0.89 6.47 1.43
N PHE A 160 -2.08 6.77 1.98
CA PHE A 160 -2.42 8.12 2.45
C PHE A 160 -1.45 8.62 3.51
N VAL A 161 -1.19 7.81 4.53
CA VAL A 161 -0.31 8.21 5.64
C VAL A 161 1.14 8.33 5.18
N LEU A 162 1.61 7.45 4.28
CA LEU A 162 2.92 7.55 3.64
C LEU A 162 3.06 8.84 2.83
N LEU A 163 2.10 9.14 1.94
CA LEU A 163 2.09 10.37 1.14
C LEU A 163 1.95 11.62 2.00
N LEU A 164 1.16 11.57 3.06
CA LEU A 164 0.98 12.69 4.00
C LEU A 164 2.28 12.97 4.77
N SER A 165 2.97 11.91 5.23
CA SER A 165 4.29 12.01 5.84
C SER A 165 5.30 12.62 4.87
N LEU A 166 5.35 12.10 3.63
CA LEU A 166 6.25 12.60 2.60
C LEU A 166 5.94 14.05 2.21
N ALA A 167 4.67 14.42 2.05
CA ALA A 167 4.26 15.80 1.76
C ALA A 167 4.63 16.76 2.90
N ALA A 168 4.52 16.33 4.15
CA ALA A 168 4.97 17.10 5.31
C ALA A 168 6.50 17.29 5.31
N LEU A 169 7.26 16.24 4.96
CA LEU A 169 8.71 16.27 4.87
C LEU A 169 9.21 17.22 3.76
N LEU A 170 8.56 17.17 2.58
CA LEU A 170 8.77 18.12 1.50
C LEU A 170 8.45 19.56 1.94
N GLY A 171 7.39 19.73 2.74
CA GLY A 171 7.01 21.01 3.34
C GLY A 171 7.93 21.49 4.48
N LYS A 172 9.03 20.81 4.76
CA LYS A 172 9.97 21.08 5.88
C LYS A 172 9.29 20.99 7.26
N ARG A 173 8.16 20.27 7.37
CA ARG A 173 7.41 20.04 8.61
C ARG A 173 7.80 18.71 9.23
N GLU A 174 9.06 18.56 9.63
CA GLU A 174 9.68 17.29 10.02
C GLU A 174 8.94 16.59 11.18
N THR A 175 8.53 17.34 12.23
CA THR A 175 7.77 16.77 13.36
C THR A 175 6.44 16.18 12.92
N ARG A 176 5.68 16.89 12.05
CA ARG A 176 4.41 16.35 11.52
C ARG A 176 4.63 15.12 10.66
N SER A 177 5.70 15.13 9.84
CA SER A 177 6.08 13.98 9.04
C SER A 177 6.41 12.77 9.93
N ALA A 178 7.18 12.97 11.01
CA ALA A 178 7.53 11.91 11.95
C ALA A 178 6.30 11.32 12.67
N LEU A 179 5.35 12.17 13.09
CA LEU A 179 4.10 11.70 13.69
C LEU A 179 3.30 10.84 12.72
N TRP A 180 3.16 11.27 11.46
CA TRP A 180 2.46 10.47 10.44
C TRP A 180 3.22 9.18 10.09
N ALA A 181 4.55 9.19 10.05
CA ALA A 181 5.34 7.98 9.85
C ALA A 181 5.16 6.98 11.01
N GLY A 182 5.10 7.47 12.26
CA GLY A 182 4.82 6.65 13.43
C GLY A 182 3.42 6.05 13.42
N VAL A 183 2.40 6.85 13.12
CA VAL A 183 1.02 6.37 12.92
C VAL A 183 0.97 5.37 11.75
N GLY A 184 1.68 5.66 10.66
CA GLY A 184 1.78 4.75 9.53
C GLY A 184 2.39 3.40 9.90
N ALA A 185 3.42 3.39 10.76
CA ALA A 185 4.02 2.16 11.26
C ALA A 185 3.04 1.30 12.09
N LEU A 186 2.07 1.95 12.75
CA LEU A 186 0.97 1.28 13.47
C LEU A 186 -0.16 0.76 12.56
N ILE A 187 -0.15 1.15 11.29
CA ILE A 187 -1.05 0.60 10.27
C ILE A 187 -0.34 -0.53 9.51
N LYS A 188 0.87 -0.25 9.04
CA LYS A 188 1.75 -1.17 8.33
C LYS A 188 3.18 -0.63 8.42
N PHE A 189 4.20 -1.50 8.43
CA PHE A 189 5.58 -1.04 8.63
C PHE A 189 6.15 -0.22 7.44
N THR A 190 5.57 -0.33 6.25
CA THR A 190 6.08 0.33 5.04
C THR A 190 6.20 1.85 5.12
N PRO A 191 5.31 2.63 5.76
CA PRO A 191 5.51 4.06 5.95
C PRO A 191 6.74 4.44 6.77
N ALA A 192 7.21 3.57 7.68
CA ALA A 192 8.43 3.82 8.45
C ALA A 192 9.71 3.75 7.59
N LEU A 193 9.64 3.18 6.38
CA LEU A 193 10.79 3.17 5.45
C LEU A 193 11.22 4.58 5.02
N ILE A 194 10.39 5.61 5.23
CA ILE A 194 10.78 7.01 5.05
C ILE A 194 11.98 7.42 5.94
N LEU A 195 12.23 6.70 7.05
CA LEU A 195 13.38 6.92 7.92
C LEU A 195 14.71 6.85 7.14
N GLY A 196 14.85 5.93 6.19
CA GLY A 196 16.04 5.84 5.33
C GLY A 196 16.31 7.15 4.58
N ALA A 197 15.26 7.77 4.04
CA ALA A 197 15.36 9.06 3.37
C ALA A 197 15.69 10.19 4.37
N VAL A 198 15.11 10.18 5.55
CA VAL A 198 15.39 11.19 6.59
C VAL A 198 16.86 11.15 6.98
N TRP A 199 17.42 9.96 7.24
CA TRP A 199 18.84 9.80 7.56
C TRP A 199 19.77 10.21 6.41
N ARG A 200 19.32 10.09 5.15
CA ARG A 200 20.12 10.49 3.98
C ARG A 200 20.05 11.99 3.67
N PHE A 201 18.88 12.61 3.89
CA PHE A 201 18.57 13.97 3.41
C PHE A 201 18.52 15.02 4.52
N ARG A 202 18.74 14.66 5.77
CA ARG A 202 18.73 15.59 6.91
C ARG A 202 19.99 15.45 7.74
N ALA A 203 20.33 16.53 8.46
CA ALA A 203 21.45 16.51 9.41
C ALA A 203 21.19 15.44 10.50
N PRO A 204 22.23 14.77 11.01
CA PRO A 204 22.09 13.65 11.96
C PRO A 204 21.22 13.97 13.18
N ALA A 205 21.36 15.17 13.78
CA ALA A 205 20.55 15.57 14.93
C ALA A 205 19.04 15.66 14.59
N ARG A 206 18.68 16.13 13.38
CA ARG A 206 17.28 16.16 12.92
C ARG A 206 16.77 14.77 12.61
N ALA A 207 17.61 13.93 11.98
CA ALA A 207 17.26 12.53 11.71
C ALA A 207 17.02 11.75 13.02
N LEU A 208 17.88 11.94 14.02
CA LEU A 208 17.72 11.33 15.35
C LEU A 208 16.41 11.78 16.03
N ARG A 209 16.15 13.10 16.04
CA ARG A 209 14.88 13.63 16.58
C ARG A 209 13.66 13.04 15.86
N TYR A 210 13.72 12.94 14.53
CA TYR A 210 12.65 12.33 13.72
C TYR A 210 12.44 10.87 14.13
N THR A 211 13.52 10.09 14.19
CA THR A 211 13.49 8.68 14.61
C THR A 211 12.92 8.53 16.01
N ALA A 212 13.34 9.39 16.96
CA ALA A 212 12.82 9.38 18.34
C ALA A 212 11.31 9.61 18.39
N ILE A 213 10.76 10.52 17.57
CA ILE A 213 9.30 10.76 17.51
C ILE A 213 8.58 9.53 16.93
N VAL A 214 9.09 8.94 15.83
CA VAL A 214 8.51 7.71 15.27
C VAL A 214 8.52 6.58 16.31
N ALA A 215 9.66 6.38 16.96
CA ALA A 215 9.82 5.36 18.00
C ALA A 215 8.92 5.60 19.20
N ALA A 216 8.73 6.86 19.63
CA ALA A 216 7.84 7.20 20.74
C ALA A 216 6.37 6.90 20.39
N VAL A 217 5.89 7.28 19.18
CA VAL A 217 4.53 6.98 18.72
C VAL A 217 4.30 5.47 18.64
N PHE A 218 5.22 4.76 18.01
CA PHE A 218 5.13 3.31 17.86
C PHE A 218 5.24 2.60 19.22
N GLY A 219 6.27 2.94 20.01
CA GLY A 219 6.58 2.31 21.27
C GLY A 219 5.53 2.57 22.35
N SER A 220 4.86 3.73 22.36
CA SER A 220 3.78 4.00 23.31
C SER A 220 2.59 3.05 23.12
N VAL A 221 2.18 2.79 21.88
CA VAL A 221 1.08 1.88 21.57
C VAL A 221 1.49 0.42 21.83
N TYR A 222 2.63 0.02 21.29
CA TYR A 222 3.12 -1.36 21.49
C TYR A 222 3.45 -1.65 22.96
N GLY A 223 3.97 -0.68 23.69
CA GLY A 223 4.22 -0.82 25.12
C GLY A 223 2.95 -1.14 25.90
N LEU A 224 1.83 -0.47 25.59
CA LEU A 224 0.52 -0.76 26.18
C LEU A 224 0.02 -2.17 25.78
N LEU A 225 0.14 -2.55 24.53
CA LEU A 225 -0.29 -3.86 24.05
C LEU A 225 0.55 -4.99 24.67
N PHE A 226 1.87 -4.83 24.76
CA PHE A 226 2.74 -5.79 25.42
C PHE A 226 2.48 -5.90 26.92
N ALA A 227 2.17 -4.80 27.59
CA ALA A 227 1.77 -4.80 29.00
C ALA A 227 0.43 -5.51 29.21
N GLN A 228 -0.47 -5.46 28.22
CA GLN A 228 -1.77 -6.12 28.28
C GLN A 228 -1.65 -7.63 28.01
N ASN A 229 -1.05 -8.04 26.90
CA ASN A 229 -0.79 -9.45 26.56
C ASN A 229 0.37 -9.56 25.56
N ALA A 230 1.55 -9.90 26.06
CA ALA A 230 2.76 -10.02 25.24
C ALA A 230 2.68 -11.16 24.23
N THR A 231 2.08 -12.30 24.58
CA THR A 231 1.95 -13.48 23.71
C THR A 231 1.05 -13.20 22.49
N MET A 232 -0.04 -12.49 22.68
CA MET A 232 -0.96 -12.09 21.61
C MET A 232 -0.42 -10.92 20.78
N THR A 233 0.47 -10.10 21.34
CA THR A 233 1.04 -8.92 20.66
C THR A 233 2.26 -9.29 19.81
N LEU A 234 3.13 -10.19 20.28
CA LEU A 234 4.39 -10.55 19.61
C LEU A 234 4.22 -10.99 18.15
N PRO A 235 3.21 -11.80 17.77
CA PRO A 235 2.98 -12.21 16.39
C PRO A 235 2.88 -11.06 15.38
N SER A 236 2.40 -9.88 15.79
CA SER A 236 2.33 -8.72 14.89
C SER A 236 3.71 -8.21 14.43
N LEU A 237 4.77 -8.57 15.12
CA LEU A 237 6.16 -8.27 14.78
C LEU A 237 6.89 -9.45 14.12
N THR A 238 6.49 -10.69 14.41
CA THR A 238 7.27 -11.89 14.09
C THR A 238 6.60 -12.81 13.08
N ALA A 239 5.26 -12.91 13.05
CA ALA A 239 4.54 -13.89 12.24
C ALA A 239 4.85 -13.78 10.72
N GLN A 240 5.16 -12.59 10.23
CA GLN A 240 5.51 -12.41 8.82
C GLN A 240 6.82 -13.14 8.44
N PHE A 241 7.73 -13.34 9.36
CA PHE A 241 8.99 -14.05 9.10
C PHE A 241 8.80 -15.57 8.99
N ASN A 242 7.72 -16.08 9.58
CA ASN A 242 7.41 -17.52 9.62
C ASN A 242 6.44 -17.95 8.49
N LYS A 243 5.93 -17.02 7.71
CA LYS A 243 5.06 -17.35 6.56
C LYS A 243 5.86 -17.92 5.40
N SER A 244 5.27 -18.87 4.67
CA SER A 244 5.81 -19.30 3.39
C SER A 244 5.73 -18.19 2.36
N SER A 245 6.59 -18.28 1.34
CA SER A 245 6.55 -17.36 0.20
C SER A 245 5.30 -17.58 -0.66
N TYR A 246 4.84 -16.50 -1.30
CA TYR A 246 3.71 -16.51 -2.23
C TYR A 246 3.83 -15.39 -3.26
N GLN A 247 3.44 -15.66 -4.49
CA GLN A 247 3.37 -14.68 -5.59
C GLN A 247 4.68 -13.87 -5.83
N THR A 248 5.84 -14.41 -5.53
CA THR A 248 7.15 -13.78 -5.73
C THR A 248 8.10 -14.72 -6.46
N VAL A 249 9.24 -14.20 -6.92
CA VAL A 249 10.34 -15.06 -7.44
C VAL A 249 10.83 -16.04 -6.38
N TRP A 250 10.76 -15.67 -5.11
CA TRP A 250 11.07 -16.55 -3.99
C TRP A 250 10.08 -17.70 -3.91
N ALA A 251 8.79 -17.42 -4.14
CA ALA A 251 7.75 -18.44 -4.18
C ALA A 251 7.95 -19.41 -5.36
N LEU A 252 8.45 -18.92 -6.49
CA LEU A 252 8.78 -19.80 -7.62
C LEU A 252 9.93 -20.75 -7.27
N LEU A 253 10.95 -20.27 -6.57
CA LEU A 253 12.07 -21.08 -6.11
C LEU A 253 11.65 -22.10 -5.05
N ASP A 254 10.75 -21.72 -4.14
CA ASP A 254 10.25 -22.54 -3.05
C ASP A 254 9.17 -23.54 -3.52
N GLY A 255 8.68 -23.41 -4.76
CA GLY A 255 7.57 -24.24 -5.27
C GLY A 255 6.20 -23.89 -4.67
N ASN A 256 6.03 -22.67 -4.13
CA ASN A 256 4.81 -22.17 -3.54
C ASN A 256 3.97 -21.40 -4.57
N TYR A 257 3.26 -22.09 -5.44
CA TYR A 257 2.42 -21.49 -6.49
C TYR A 257 1.02 -21.14 -6.00
N ARG A 258 0.93 -20.25 -5.00
CA ARG A 258 -0.33 -19.89 -4.34
C ARG A 258 -0.36 -18.44 -3.87
N THR A 259 -1.54 -17.97 -3.43
CA THR A 259 -1.70 -16.69 -2.72
C THR A 259 -1.23 -16.81 -1.26
N GLY A 260 -1.11 -15.66 -0.59
CA GLY A 260 -0.92 -15.65 0.87
C GLY A 260 -2.13 -16.27 1.57
N ASN A 261 -1.88 -17.15 2.52
CA ASN A 261 -2.89 -17.73 3.38
C ASN A 261 -2.74 -17.17 4.80
N PHE A 262 -3.85 -16.70 5.36
CA PHE A 262 -3.89 -16.15 6.73
C PHE A 262 -4.36 -17.19 7.76
N GLY A 263 -4.74 -18.37 7.33
CA GLY A 263 -5.41 -19.36 8.18
C GLY A 263 -6.87 -18.99 8.45
N THR A 264 -7.53 -19.75 9.31
CA THR A 264 -8.91 -19.45 9.74
C THR A 264 -8.92 -18.36 10.82
N PRO A 265 -10.03 -17.61 10.99
CA PRO A 265 -10.15 -16.67 12.12
C PRO A 265 -9.92 -17.32 13.48
N GLN A 266 -10.40 -18.56 13.68
CA GLN A 266 -10.27 -19.30 14.93
C GLN A 266 -8.82 -19.60 15.31
N GLU A 267 -7.93 -19.80 14.34
CA GLU A 267 -6.49 -19.96 14.59
C GLU A 267 -5.85 -18.74 15.25
N ARG A 268 -6.48 -17.55 15.14
CA ARG A 268 -6.02 -16.32 15.77
C ARG A 268 -6.21 -16.30 17.29
N LEU A 269 -7.00 -17.20 17.84
CA LEU A 269 -7.21 -17.33 19.28
C LEU A 269 -6.04 -18.03 19.98
N ASP A 270 -5.21 -18.77 19.23
CA ASP A 270 -4.01 -19.42 19.75
C ASP A 270 -2.74 -18.83 19.11
N PRO A 271 -1.88 -18.14 19.90
CA PRO A 271 -0.67 -17.51 19.37
C PRO A 271 0.38 -18.52 18.85
N ALA A 272 0.29 -19.81 19.20
CA ALA A 272 1.16 -20.85 18.66
C ALA A 272 1.03 -20.97 17.14
N ASN A 273 -0.19 -20.74 16.60
CA ASN A 273 -0.47 -20.77 15.16
C ASN A 273 0.26 -19.67 14.37
N ALA A 274 0.76 -18.63 15.03
CA ALA A 274 1.56 -17.59 14.39
C ALA A 274 2.89 -18.11 13.82
N ASN A 275 3.36 -19.25 14.32
CA ASN A 275 4.63 -19.86 13.95
C ASN A 275 4.45 -21.06 13.00
N VAL A 276 3.21 -21.41 12.65
CA VAL A 276 2.94 -22.55 11.76
C VAL A 276 3.27 -22.15 10.33
N LEU A 277 4.22 -22.86 9.73
CA LEU A 277 4.57 -22.71 8.33
C LEU A 277 3.52 -23.40 7.46
N THR A 278 2.83 -22.62 6.62
CA THR A 278 1.85 -23.15 5.66
C THR A 278 2.49 -23.18 4.28
N GLY A 279 2.93 -24.34 3.78
CA GLY A 279 3.57 -24.52 2.47
C GLY A 279 5.01 -24.98 2.57
N ASN A 280 5.72 -24.91 1.44
CA ASN A 280 7.11 -25.31 1.38
C ASN A 280 8.01 -24.31 2.11
N PRO A 281 9.05 -24.76 2.80
CA PRO A 281 10.03 -23.91 3.44
C PRO A 281 10.83 -23.11 2.40
N SER A 282 11.37 -21.98 2.83
CA SER A 282 12.17 -21.11 1.95
C SER A 282 13.50 -21.74 1.58
N VAL A 283 13.79 -21.89 0.28
CA VAL A 283 15.09 -22.29 -0.26
C VAL A 283 16.15 -21.24 0.08
N ILE A 284 15.79 -19.95 -0.03
CA ILE A 284 16.65 -18.85 0.40
C ILE A 284 16.07 -18.26 1.69
N PRO A 285 16.74 -18.42 2.85
CA PRO A 285 16.22 -17.92 4.12
C PRO A 285 15.91 -16.44 4.10
N GLY A 286 14.83 -16.01 4.78
CA GLY A 286 14.39 -14.63 4.83
C GLY A 286 15.47 -13.65 5.31
N ILE A 287 16.34 -14.08 6.23
CA ILE A 287 17.46 -13.26 6.70
C ILE A 287 18.49 -12.98 5.60
N VAL A 288 18.72 -13.92 4.69
CA VAL A 288 19.62 -13.73 3.55
C VAL A 288 19.02 -12.72 2.58
N ARG A 289 17.72 -12.86 2.26
CA ARG A 289 17.01 -11.91 1.40
C ARG A 289 17.02 -10.50 1.98
N LEU A 290 16.78 -10.37 3.28
CA LEU A 290 16.86 -9.10 4.01
C LEU A 290 18.29 -8.53 3.98
N GLY A 291 19.32 -9.38 4.15
CA GLY A 291 20.72 -8.97 4.04
C GLY A 291 21.08 -8.42 2.67
N ILE A 292 20.62 -9.08 1.59
CA ILE A 292 20.79 -8.61 0.21
C ILE A 292 20.09 -7.24 0.03
N ALA A 293 18.83 -7.12 0.46
CA ALA A 293 18.09 -5.87 0.36
C ALA A 293 18.74 -4.74 1.16
N ALA A 294 19.25 -5.04 2.35
CA ALA A 294 19.99 -4.08 3.18
C ALA A 294 21.29 -3.63 2.47
N ALA A 295 22.05 -4.57 1.88
CA ALA A 295 23.26 -4.23 1.13
C ALA A 295 22.95 -3.33 -0.09
N VAL A 296 21.91 -3.66 -0.87
CA VAL A 296 21.45 -2.83 -1.99
C VAL A 296 20.97 -1.47 -1.49
N GLY A 297 20.19 -1.42 -0.42
CA GLY A 297 19.72 -0.18 0.19
C GLY A 297 20.87 0.70 0.68
N LEU A 298 21.87 0.14 1.35
CA LEU A 298 23.08 0.85 1.80
C LEU A 298 23.91 1.33 0.61
N PHE A 299 24.03 0.54 -0.45
CA PHE A 299 24.68 0.97 -1.69
C PHE A 299 23.97 2.18 -2.29
N VAL A 300 22.63 2.15 -2.43
CA VAL A 300 21.84 3.29 -2.90
C VAL A 300 22.02 4.49 -1.97
N PHE A 301 21.95 4.28 -0.66
CA PHE A 301 22.16 5.31 0.36
C PHE A 301 23.51 6.01 0.19
N ALA A 302 24.60 5.25 0.06
CA ALA A 302 25.94 5.80 -0.09
C ALA A 302 26.14 6.54 -1.42
N ARG A 303 25.49 6.06 -2.48
CA ARG A 303 25.70 6.56 -3.84
C ARG A 303 24.70 7.63 -4.31
N ALA A 304 23.63 7.90 -3.55
CA ALA A 304 22.70 8.98 -3.88
C ALA A 304 23.40 10.34 -3.86
N ARG A 305 23.26 11.15 -4.93
CA ARG A 305 23.86 12.47 -5.10
C ARG A 305 22.83 13.58 -5.27
N ARG A 306 21.58 13.24 -5.55
CA ARG A 306 20.52 14.21 -5.76
C ARG A 306 19.81 14.52 -4.45
N PHE A 307 20.05 15.71 -3.91
CA PHE A 307 19.53 16.14 -2.59
C PHE A 307 18.36 17.14 -2.65
N ASP A 308 17.70 17.26 -3.81
CA ASP A 308 16.49 18.07 -3.97
C ASP A 308 15.22 17.30 -3.55
N ASP A 309 14.06 17.98 -3.59
CA ASP A 309 12.76 17.39 -3.29
C ASP A 309 12.45 16.17 -4.19
N LYS A 310 12.89 16.17 -5.45
CA LYS A 310 12.71 15.05 -6.39
C LYS A 310 13.59 13.86 -6.01
N GLY A 311 14.82 14.12 -5.58
CA GLY A 311 15.71 13.08 -5.03
C GLY A 311 15.15 12.46 -3.77
N LEU A 312 14.56 13.25 -2.87
CA LEU A 312 13.91 12.74 -1.67
C LEU A 312 12.78 11.75 -2.01
N VAL A 313 11.87 12.12 -2.93
CA VAL A 313 10.76 11.23 -3.37
C VAL A 313 11.32 9.97 -4.03
N ALA A 314 12.32 10.10 -4.91
CA ALA A 314 12.95 8.95 -5.58
C ALA A 314 13.60 7.99 -4.58
N PHE A 315 14.24 8.53 -3.51
CA PHE A 315 14.86 7.71 -2.48
C PHE A 315 13.83 6.93 -1.65
N VAL A 316 12.72 7.56 -1.25
CA VAL A 316 11.61 6.87 -0.57
C VAL A 316 11.05 5.77 -1.46
N THR A 317 10.84 6.07 -2.75
CA THR A 317 10.28 5.11 -3.71
C THR A 317 11.18 3.90 -3.91
N ILE A 318 12.49 4.10 -4.14
CA ILE A 318 13.41 2.98 -4.35
C ILE A 318 13.55 2.13 -3.09
N THR A 319 13.56 2.74 -1.90
CA THR A 319 13.59 2.02 -0.62
C THR A 319 12.37 1.10 -0.47
N LEU A 320 11.19 1.61 -0.81
CA LEU A 320 9.95 0.82 -0.79
C LEU A 320 9.98 -0.34 -1.80
N LEU A 321 10.47 -0.09 -3.04
CA LEU A 321 10.57 -1.13 -4.05
C LEU A 321 11.58 -2.22 -3.68
N ILE A 322 12.74 -1.85 -3.12
CA ILE A 322 13.74 -2.81 -2.61
C ILE A 322 13.11 -3.67 -1.52
N PHE A 323 12.35 -3.06 -0.60
CA PHE A 323 11.64 -3.80 0.44
C PHE A 323 10.63 -4.79 -0.16
N PHE A 324 9.85 -4.40 -1.15
CA PHE A 324 8.88 -5.30 -1.79
C PHE A 324 9.54 -6.42 -2.61
N LEU A 325 10.68 -6.15 -3.23
CA LEU A 325 11.42 -7.17 -3.99
C LEU A 325 12.04 -8.27 -3.10
N GLN A 326 12.43 -7.93 -1.87
CA GLN A 326 12.94 -8.92 -0.91
C GLN A 326 11.84 -9.65 -0.14
N ALA A 327 10.63 -9.08 -0.07
CA ALA A 327 9.53 -9.66 0.68
C ALA A 327 9.22 -11.09 0.18
N GLN A 328 8.90 -11.98 1.12
CA GLN A 328 8.57 -13.37 0.79
C GLN A 328 7.25 -13.49 0.03
N GLY A 329 6.33 -12.55 0.23
CA GLY A 329 5.03 -12.49 -0.41
C GLY A 329 4.85 -11.23 -1.23
N TRP A 330 4.01 -11.31 -2.23
CA TRP A 330 3.50 -10.16 -2.97
C TRP A 330 2.00 -10.05 -2.76
N SER A 331 1.54 -8.83 -2.57
CA SER A 331 0.12 -8.52 -2.51
C SER A 331 -0.23 -7.48 -3.56
N PRO A 332 -1.22 -7.74 -4.45
CA PRO A 332 -1.55 -6.86 -5.57
C PRO A 332 -1.96 -5.44 -5.12
N GLN A 333 -2.58 -5.33 -3.95
CA GLN A 333 -2.96 -4.07 -3.34
C GLN A 333 -1.79 -3.13 -3.02
N TRP A 334 -0.54 -3.61 -3.00
CA TRP A 334 0.64 -2.76 -2.80
C TRP A 334 0.84 -1.74 -3.92
N LEU A 335 0.21 -1.97 -5.08
CA LEU A 335 0.17 -0.99 -6.17
C LEU A 335 -0.43 0.35 -5.74
N VAL A 336 -1.32 0.37 -4.77
CA VAL A 336 -1.91 1.60 -4.22
C VAL A 336 -0.83 2.51 -3.62
N GLN A 337 0.25 1.94 -3.05
CA GLN A 337 1.41 2.69 -2.58
C GLN A 337 2.42 3.00 -3.70
N ILE A 338 2.66 2.03 -4.59
CA ILE A 338 3.70 2.10 -5.62
C ILE A 338 3.35 3.12 -6.71
N ILE A 339 2.13 3.08 -7.24
CA ILE A 339 1.70 3.90 -8.38
C ILE A 339 1.90 5.38 -8.12
N PRO A 340 1.37 5.98 -7.02
CA PRO A 340 1.55 7.41 -6.78
C PRO A 340 3.02 7.81 -6.66
N LEU A 341 3.84 7.00 -6.02
CA LEU A 341 5.26 7.28 -5.85
C LEU A 341 6.03 7.21 -7.18
N VAL A 342 5.75 6.21 -8.01
CA VAL A 342 6.37 6.08 -9.33
C VAL A 342 5.97 7.23 -10.25
N LEU A 343 4.70 7.61 -10.27
CA LEU A 343 4.22 8.75 -11.04
C LEU A 343 4.85 10.08 -10.58
N LEU A 344 5.06 10.26 -9.28
CA LEU A 344 5.77 11.43 -8.74
C LEU A 344 7.25 11.42 -9.10
N CYS A 345 7.86 10.25 -9.26
CA CYS A 345 9.25 10.14 -9.70
C CYS A 345 9.38 10.32 -11.22
N PHE A 346 8.49 9.76 -12.00
CA PHE A 346 8.53 9.74 -13.46
C PHE A 346 7.24 10.31 -14.06
N PRO A 347 7.04 11.66 -14.02
CA PRO A 347 5.89 12.32 -14.63
C PRO A 347 6.08 12.41 -16.16
N THR A 348 6.33 11.28 -16.80
CA THR A 348 6.67 11.13 -18.21
C THR A 348 5.84 10.03 -18.83
N ARG A 349 5.80 9.97 -20.15
CA ARG A 349 5.13 8.89 -20.88
C ARG A 349 5.62 7.51 -20.42
N ASP A 350 6.93 7.35 -20.26
CA ASP A 350 7.52 6.07 -19.84
C ASP A 350 7.11 5.68 -18.43
N GLY A 351 7.06 6.64 -17.51
CA GLY A 351 6.57 6.41 -16.15
C GLY A 351 5.10 5.99 -16.11
N VAL A 352 4.25 6.64 -16.91
CA VAL A 352 2.84 6.26 -17.07
C VAL A 352 2.73 4.85 -17.68
N THR A 353 3.49 4.57 -18.74
CA THR A 353 3.51 3.24 -19.36
C THR A 353 3.95 2.16 -18.35
N ALA A 354 4.98 2.43 -17.55
CA ALA A 354 5.47 1.47 -16.55
C ALA A 354 4.38 1.14 -15.50
N VAL A 355 3.66 2.14 -14.99
CA VAL A 355 2.58 1.88 -14.00
C VAL A 355 1.36 1.21 -14.63
N VAL A 356 1.04 1.50 -15.89
CA VAL A 356 -0.03 0.81 -16.64
C VAL A 356 0.33 -0.66 -16.85
N LEU A 357 1.55 -0.95 -17.32
CA LEU A 357 2.03 -2.32 -17.50
C LEU A 357 2.09 -3.08 -16.17
N LEU A 358 2.61 -2.45 -15.12
CA LEU A 358 2.65 -3.05 -13.80
C LEU A 358 1.24 -3.37 -13.27
N SER A 359 0.28 -2.47 -13.48
CA SER A 359 -1.12 -2.68 -13.12
C SER A 359 -1.74 -3.82 -13.94
N ALA A 360 -1.51 -3.86 -15.25
CA ALA A 360 -2.04 -4.88 -16.13
C ALA A 360 -1.50 -6.29 -15.78
N VAL A 361 -0.18 -6.41 -15.59
CA VAL A 361 0.46 -7.67 -15.19
C VAL A 361 -0.04 -8.13 -13.83
N THR A 362 -0.13 -7.22 -12.86
CA THR A 362 -0.63 -7.55 -11.53
C THR A 362 -2.09 -7.98 -11.55
N PHE A 363 -2.93 -7.30 -12.34
CA PHE A 363 -4.35 -7.66 -12.49
C PHE A 363 -4.53 -9.00 -13.22
N ALA A 364 -3.72 -9.27 -14.23
CA ALA A 364 -3.73 -10.54 -14.95
C ALA A 364 -3.31 -11.69 -14.03
N GLU A 365 -2.34 -11.47 -13.12
CA GLU A 365 -1.97 -12.45 -12.10
C GLU A 365 -3.09 -12.61 -11.08
N TYR A 366 -3.51 -11.53 -10.44
CA TYR A 366 -4.56 -11.53 -9.43
C TYR A 366 -5.48 -10.31 -9.64
N PRO A 367 -6.79 -10.50 -9.78
CA PRO A 367 -7.55 -11.74 -9.53
C PRO A 367 -7.72 -12.64 -10.77
N PHE A 368 -7.40 -12.17 -11.98
CA PHE A 368 -7.85 -12.81 -13.22
C PHE A 368 -7.39 -14.27 -13.34
N LEU A 369 -6.11 -14.57 -13.14
CA LEU A 369 -5.59 -15.94 -13.22
C LEU A 369 -6.14 -16.80 -12.07
N TRP A 370 -6.28 -16.24 -10.87
CA TRP A 370 -6.82 -16.95 -9.72
C TRP A 370 -8.29 -17.34 -9.87
N LEU A 371 -9.10 -16.55 -10.54
CA LEU A 371 -10.49 -16.91 -10.85
C LEU A 371 -10.60 -18.20 -11.71
N ARG A 372 -9.53 -18.62 -12.37
CA ARG A 372 -9.48 -19.84 -13.17
C ARG A 372 -9.19 -21.09 -12.37
N THR A 373 -8.73 -20.96 -11.13
CA THR A 373 -8.50 -22.13 -10.24
C THR A 373 -9.80 -22.69 -9.66
N GLY A 374 -10.91 -21.95 -9.73
CA GLY A 374 -12.15 -22.27 -9.03
C GLY A 374 -12.11 -21.99 -7.52
N ASP A 375 -10.94 -21.67 -6.98
CA ASP A 375 -10.71 -21.30 -5.59
C ASP A 375 -9.73 -20.14 -5.55
N ILE A 376 -10.18 -18.97 -5.08
CA ILE A 376 -9.38 -17.73 -5.04
C ILE A 376 -8.16 -17.88 -4.10
N GLY A 377 -8.22 -18.75 -3.11
CA GLY A 377 -7.10 -19.11 -2.23
C GLY A 377 -6.28 -20.31 -2.68
N GLY A 378 -6.68 -20.97 -3.78
CA GLY A 378 -6.10 -22.21 -4.25
C GLY A 378 -4.68 -22.11 -4.78
N ALA A 379 -4.05 -23.26 -4.95
CA ALA A 379 -2.75 -23.35 -5.61
C ALA A 379 -2.89 -23.42 -7.12
N MET A 380 -1.98 -22.75 -7.84
CA MET A 380 -1.82 -22.91 -9.28
C MET A 380 -1.32 -24.31 -9.59
N SER A 381 -1.99 -25.00 -10.49
CA SER A 381 -1.62 -26.35 -10.93
C SER A 381 -1.82 -26.53 -12.43
N GLY A 382 -1.24 -27.57 -13.01
CA GLY A 382 -1.39 -27.91 -14.42
C GLY A 382 -1.05 -26.77 -15.35
N ALA A 383 -1.93 -26.48 -16.31
CA ALA A 383 -1.74 -25.46 -17.34
C ALA A 383 -1.64 -24.02 -16.79
N LEU A 384 -2.07 -23.76 -15.54
CA LEU A 384 -2.04 -22.44 -14.94
C LEU A 384 -0.66 -22.05 -14.38
N VAL A 385 0.24 -23.01 -14.16
CA VAL A 385 1.58 -22.75 -13.62
C VAL A 385 2.41 -21.87 -14.55
N THR A 386 2.46 -22.19 -15.83
CA THR A 386 3.27 -21.43 -16.78
C THR A 386 2.87 -19.96 -16.89
N PRO A 387 1.60 -19.57 -17.10
CA PRO A 387 1.21 -18.16 -17.10
C PRO A 387 1.46 -17.49 -15.74
N PHE A 388 1.29 -18.18 -14.62
CA PHE A 388 1.62 -17.64 -13.32
C PHE A 388 3.12 -17.28 -13.19
N VAL A 389 4.01 -18.19 -13.57
CA VAL A 389 5.47 -17.94 -13.58
C VAL A 389 5.81 -16.74 -14.46
N ILE A 390 5.26 -16.66 -15.67
CA ILE A 390 5.51 -15.56 -16.61
C ILE A 390 5.07 -14.22 -15.98
N LEU A 391 3.89 -14.17 -15.36
CA LEU A 391 3.38 -12.94 -14.78
C LEU A 391 4.20 -12.49 -13.57
N VAL A 392 4.61 -13.41 -12.69
CA VAL A 392 5.50 -13.11 -11.56
C VAL A 392 6.85 -12.57 -12.05
N LEU A 393 7.46 -13.18 -13.06
CA LEU A 393 8.73 -12.73 -13.63
C LEU A 393 8.57 -11.37 -14.33
N ALA A 394 7.51 -11.17 -15.11
CA ALA A 394 7.25 -9.89 -15.80
C ALA A 394 7.09 -8.75 -14.78
N ARG A 395 6.28 -8.94 -13.74
CA ARG A 395 6.13 -7.96 -12.66
C ARG A 395 7.46 -7.66 -11.97
N THR A 396 8.22 -8.70 -11.61
CA THR A 396 9.52 -8.53 -10.96
C THR A 396 10.48 -7.75 -11.84
N THR A 397 10.52 -8.04 -13.15
CA THR A 397 11.35 -7.31 -14.12
C THR A 397 10.98 -5.83 -14.19
N ILE A 398 9.67 -5.49 -14.20
CA ILE A 398 9.21 -4.10 -14.18
C ILE A 398 9.68 -3.40 -12.88
N LEU A 399 9.53 -4.04 -11.72
CA LEU A 399 9.95 -3.48 -10.42
C LEU A 399 11.47 -3.26 -10.37
N VAL A 400 12.26 -4.20 -10.87
CA VAL A 400 13.73 -4.05 -10.98
C VAL A 400 14.08 -2.93 -11.96
N GLY A 401 13.43 -2.84 -13.11
CA GLY A 401 13.62 -1.75 -14.07
C GLY A 401 13.33 -0.38 -13.45
N LEU A 402 12.25 -0.27 -12.66
CA LEU A 402 11.93 0.94 -11.90
C LEU A 402 13.01 1.27 -10.87
N CYS A 403 13.56 0.28 -10.15
CA CYS A 403 14.70 0.50 -9.23
C CYS A 403 15.93 1.04 -9.97
N VAL A 404 16.26 0.48 -11.14
CA VAL A 404 17.38 0.96 -11.97
C VAL A 404 17.13 2.41 -12.42
N GLY A 405 15.94 2.73 -12.90
CA GLY A 405 15.57 4.09 -13.29
C GLY A 405 15.64 5.08 -12.14
N LEU A 406 15.15 4.70 -10.96
CA LEU A 406 15.23 5.51 -9.74
C LEU A 406 16.68 5.71 -9.28
N TYR A 407 17.49 4.66 -9.33
CA TYR A 407 18.92 4.78 -9.01
C TYR A 407 19.65 5.75 -9.93
N ARG A 408 19.42 5.65 -11.26
CA ARG A 408 20.00 6.61 -12.24
C ARG A 408 19.59 8.03 -11.88
N ARG A 409 18.30 8.26 -11.57
CA ARG A 409 17.79 9.58 -11.17
C ARG A 409 18.42 10.10 -9.87
N LEU A 410 18.73 9.24 -8.93
CA LEU A 410 19.42 9.59 -7.68
C LEU A 410 20.91 9.90 -7.89
N ARG A 411 21.50 9.44 -9.02
CA ARG A 411 22.89 9.72 -9.40
C ARG A 411 23.05 11.02 -10.17
N GLU A 412 22.00 11.52 -10.82
CA GLU A 412 21.99 12.81 -11.49
C GLU A 412 22.16 13.92 -10.45
N GLU A 413 23.04 14.88 -10.73
CA GLU A 413 23.15 16.07 -9.90
C GLU A 413 21.91 16.95 -10.07
N ALA A 414 21.47 17.59 -8.99
CA ALA A 414 20.38 18.53 -9.08
C ALA A 414 20.80 19.68 -10.01
N VAL A 415 20.07 19.88 -11.10
CA VAL A 415 20.27 21.05 -11.97
C VAL A 415 19.91 22.27 -11.13
N ILE A 416 20.93 23.01 -10.68
CA ILE A 416 20.75 24.32 -10.10
C ILE A 416 20.29 25.22 -11.25
N ARG A 417 18.98 25.48 -11.35
CA ARG A 417 18.53 26.61 -12.15
C ARG A 417 19.03 27.86 -11.44
N THR A 418 20.08 28.46 -11.97
CA THR A 418 20.34 29.88 -11.76
C THR A 418 19.12 30.59 -12.30
N GLU A 419 18.31 31.17 -11.42
CA GLU A 419 17.28 32.14 -11.80
C GLU A 419 18.03 33.35 -12.36
N ASP A 420 18.06 33.50 -13.71
CA ASP A 420 18.38 34.73 -14.39
C ASP A 420 17.16 35.67 -14.34
#